data_6588be4b13e344334b725b99195cfba5
#
_entry.id   6588be4b13e344334b725b99195cfba5
#
_cell.length_a   1.000
_cell.length_b   1.000
_cell.length_c   1.000
_cell.angle_alpha   90.00
_cell.angle_beta   90.00
_cell.angle_gamma   90.00
#
_symmetry.space_group_name_H-M   'P 1'
#
loop_
_entity.id
_entity.type
_entity.pdbx_description
1 polymer ?
#
loop_
_entity_poly.entity_id
_entity_poly.type
_entity_poly.pdbx_seq_one_letter_code
_entity_poly.pdbx_strand_id
1 'polypeptide(L)'
;MFNEKRPMLYHNYIRALDYFTNNPDLLIELERYVTELVNWEIVKNYPEIEHDYNEASYLNAFWANYPPEDRGRAPVGDQVPWIEVGEHAVGHKLERIIGSKYEISEIGLPSGADNRFVLYDSNIQEITRGFTNCAFVFLDIKSVGPRDNFDHTVISPYQVSGDGNWPSPRDNMENSPMEASGKIASHVFYPAISPIYPLSSGAVAPTIHIFVKPVYTMLSGRYHGQPLESIKNICVPNGILLTKNPDYLDRYPGLFFPGKDDKKKDPKKIRVRVSFEILRQIAPWRVQEFTNRSHH
;
A
#
# COMPACT_ATOMS: atom_id res chain seq x y z
N MET A 1 -31.95 5.30 1.89
CA MET A 1 -30.76 6.10 1.45
C MET A 1 -29.70 5.23 0.77
N PHE A 2 -29.09 4.22 1.41
CA PHE A 2 -28.08 3.36 0.73
C PHE A 2 -28.67 2.53 -0.42
N ASN A 3 -29.79 1.87 -0.23
CA ASN A 3 -30.44 1.05 -1.27
C ASN A 3 -30.90 1.87 -2.48
N GLU A 4 -31.22 3.13 -2.30
CA GLU A 4 -31.64 4.04 -3.38
C GLU A 4 -30.46 4.48 -4.25
N LYS A 5 -29.26 4.65 -3.66
CA LYS A 5 -28.04 5.04 -4.39
C LYS A 5 -27.34 3.85 -5.05
N ARG A 6 -27.57 2.63 -4.61
CA ARG A 6 -26.84 1.44 -5.07
C ARG A 6 -26.89 1.23 -6.59
N PRO A 7 -28.01 1.42 -7.31
CA PRO A 7 -28.01 1.31 -8.77
C PRO A 7 -27.13 2.36 -9.45
N MET A 8 -27.12 3.59 -8.95
CA MET A 8 -26.25 4.66 -9.47
C MET A 8 -24.77 4.32 -9.22
N LEU A 9 -24.42 3.89 -8.00
CA LEU A 9 -23.05 3.50 -7.65
C LEU A 9 -22.57 2.34 -8.53
N TYR A 10 -23.43 1.34 -8.74
CA TYR A 10 -23.14 0.22 -9.63
C TYR A 10 -22.88 0.70 -11.07
N HIS A 11 -23.76 1.54 -11.62
CA HIS A 11 -23.60 2.05 -12.98
C HIS A 11 -22.29 2.83 -13.15
N ASN A 12 -21.99 3.72 -12.18
CA ASN A 12 -20.73 4.48 -12.20
C ASN A 12 -19.50 3.58 -12.07
N TYR A 13 -19.60 2.56 -11.23
CA TYR A 13 -18.55 1.55 -11.06
C TYR A 13 -18.25 0.79 -12.35
N ILE A 14 -19.29 0.22 -12.99
CA ILE A 14 -19.12 -0.56 -14.23
C ILE A 14 -18.56 0.31 -15.35
N ARG A 15 -19.07 1.55 -15.47
CA ARG A 15 -18.56 2.52 -16.45
C ARG A 15 -17.09 2.84 -16.21
N ALA A 16 -16.67 2.98 -14.95
CA ALA A 16 -15.28 3.23 -14.60
C ALA A 16 -14.39 2.02 -14.84
N LEU A 17 -14.86 0.82 -14.49
CA LEU A 17 -14.14 -0.42 -14.72
C LEU A 17 -13.87 -0.62 -16.22
N ASP A 18 -14.89 -0.41 -17.05
CA ASP A 18 -14.78 -0.48 -18.51
C ASP A 18 -13.82 0.61 -19.04
N TYR A 19 -13.97 1.85 -18.56
CA TYR A 19 -13.10 2.96 -18.96
C TYR A 19 -11.62 2.66 -18.73
N PHE A 20 -11.23 2.27 -17.51
CA PHE A 20 -9.83 2.01 -17.19
C PHE A 20 -9.31 0.70 -17.77
N THR A 21 -10.16 -0.30 -18.00
CA THR A 21 -9.78 -1.52 -18.71
C THR A 21 -9.41 -1.22 -20.18
N ASN A 22 -10.14 -0.30 -20.81
CA ASN A 22 -9.89 0.11 -22.21
C ASN A 22 -8.82 1.21 -22.33
N ASN A 23 -8.47 1.89 -21.22
CA ASN A 23 -7.45 2.94 -21.19
C ASN A 23 -6.44 2.68 -20.05
N PRO A 24 -5.71 1.57 -20.06
CA PRO A 24 -4.80 1.19 -18.98
C PRO A 24 -3.66 2.20 -18.77
N ASP A 25 -3.22 2.87 -19.84
CA ASP A 25 -2.15 3.88 -19.76
C ASP A 25 -2.53 5.04 -18.83
N LEU A 26 -3.81 5.42 -18.78
CA LEU A 26 -4.28 6.47 -17.87
C LEU A 26 -4.22 6.02 -16.40
N LEU A 27 -4.51 4.74 -16.15
CA LEU A 27 -4.40 4.17 -14.82
C LEU A 27 -2.93 4.02 -14.37
N ILE A 28 -2.04 3.62 -15.29
CA ILE A 28 -0.60 3.55 -15.06
C ILE A 28 -0.04 4.94 -14.74
N GLU A 29 -0.43 5.96 -15.51
CA GLU A 29 0.01 7.34 -15.28
C GLU A 29 -0.54 7.90 -13.97
N LEU A 30 -1.77 7.56 -13.61
CA LEU A 30 -2.36 7.93 -12.32
C LEU A 30 -1.59 7.29 -11.15
N GLU A 31 -1.27 5.99 -11.23
CA GLU A 31 -0.43 5.32 -10.25
C GLU A 31 0.94 5.98 -10.11
N ARG A 32 1.56 6.30 -11.25
CA ARG A 32 2.84 6.99 -11.29
C ARG A 32 2.76 8.36 -10.63
N TYR A 33 1.77 9.17 -11.00
CA TYR A 33 1.56 10.51 -10.43
C TYR A 33 1.46 10.46 -8.89
N VAL A 34 0.58 9.61 -8.35
CA VAL A 34 0.40 9.49 -6.90
C VAL A 34 1.68 8.96 -6.23
N THR A 35 2.39 8.02 -6.87
CA THR A 35 3.66 7.50 -6.36
C THR A 35 4.73 8.58 -6.29
N GLU A 36 4.87 9.39 -7.35
CA GLU A 36 5.83 10.49 -7.42
C GLU A 36 5.49 11.60 -6.40
N LEU A 37 4.20 11.87 -6.17
CA LEU A 37 3.74 12.77 -5.11
C LEU A 37 4.23 12.28 -3.73
N VAL A 38 4.02 11.01 -3.41
CA VAL A 38 4.49 10.43 -2.13
C VAL A 38 6.02 10.46 -2.06
N ASN A 39 6.71 10.12 -3.15
CA ASN A 39 8.17 10.18 -3.23
C ASN A 39 8.70 11.58 -2.92
N TRP A 40 8.08 12.60 -3.54
CA TRP A 40 8.44 13.99 -3.31
C TRP A 40 8.28 14.39 -1.84
N GLU A 41 7.19 13.97 -1.22
CA GLU A 41 6.96 14.28 0.20
C GLU A 41 7.92 13.53 1.13
N ILE A 42 8.28 12.30 0.80
CA ILE A 42 9.33 11.56 1.53
C ILE A 42 10.67 12.31 1.41
N VAL A 43 11.11 12.65 0.21
CA VAL A 43 12.39 13.33 -0.02
C VAL A 43 12.42 14.66 0.73
N LYS A 44 11.42 15.52 0.50
CA LYS A 44 11.38 16.87 1.08
C LYS A 44 11.38 16.87 2.61
N ASN A 45 10.76 15.87 3.22
CA ASN A 45 10.60 15.80 4.67
C ASN A 45 11.49 14.70 5.31
N TYR A 46 12.43 14.13 4.54
CA TYR A 46 13.28 13.03 5.01
C TYR A 46 14.01 13.36 6.32
N PRO A 47 14.66 14.54 6.47
CA PRO A 47 15.37 14.86 7.71
C PRO A 47 14.45 14.89 8.95
N GLU A 48 13.22 15.37 8.80
CA GLU A 48 12.25 15.40 9.89
C GLU A 48 11.69 14.00 10.20
N ILE A 49 11.45 13.19 9.17
CA ILE A 49 11.02 11.80 9.33
C ILE A 49 12.14 10.99 10.03
N GLU A 50 13.37 11.15 9.60
CA GLU A 50 14.55 10.48 10.18
C GLU A 50 14.73 10.88 11.64
N HIS A 51 14.62 12.18 11.95
CA HIS A 51 14.71 12.68 13.32
C HIS A 51 13.67 12.01 14.23
N ASP A 52 12.39 12.05 13.86
CA ASP A 52 11.31 11.49 14.68
C ASP A 52 11.43 9.97 14.82
N TYR A 53 11.85 9.28 13.76
CA TYR A 53 12.10 7.86 13.81
C TYR A 53 13.25 7.51 14.74
N ASN A 54 14.33 8.28 14.70
CA ASN A 54 15.53 8.07 15.51
C ASN A 54 15.31 8.44 16.98
N GLU A 55 14.48 9.44 17.30
CA GLU A 55 14.09 9.74 18.68
C GLU A 55 13.44 8.55 19.37
N ALA A 56 12.60 7.80 18.66
CA ALA A 56 12.02 6.56 19.18
C ALA A 56 13.11 5.51 19.49
N SER A 57 14.21 5.48 18.73
CA SER A 57 15.36 4.62 19.03
C SER A 57 16.02 4.93 20.37
N TYR A 58 16.16 6.21 20.71
CA TYR A 58 16.70 6.62 22.01
C TYR A 58 15.75 6.25 23.16
N LEU A 59 14.46 6.39 22.95
CA LEU A 59 13.45 6.01 23.94
C LEU A 59 13.38 4.50 24.18
N ASN A 60 13.79 3.69 23.22
CA ASN A 60 13.73 2.23 23.34
C ASN A 60 14.56 1.71 24.53
N ALA A 61 15.67 2.35 24.87
CA ALA A 61 16.49 1.96 26.03
C ALA A 61 15.70 2.06 27.36
N PHE A 62 14.83 3.03 27.47
CA PHE A 62 13.92 3.19 28.60
C PHE A 62 12.76 2.21 28.50
N TRP A 63 12.15 2.11 27.33
CA TRP A 63 11.02 1.24 27.08
C TRP A 63 11.34 -0.24 27.32
N ALA A 64 12.54 -0.68 26.97
CA ALA A 64 12.98 -2.06 27.18
C ALA A 64 13.10 -2.47 28.64
N ASN A 65 13.21 -1.50 29.57
CA ASN A 65 13.30 -1.74 31.00
C ASN A 65 11.93 -1.84 31.69
N TYR A 66 10.85 -1.47 31.01
CA TYR A 66 9.50 -1.63 31.58
C TYR A 66 9.06 -3.07 31.49
N PRO A 67 8.37 -3.60 32.51
CA PRO A 67 7.75 -4.91 32.46
C PRO A 67 6.80 -5.01 31.25
N PRO A 68 6.65 -6.19 30.65
CA PRO A 68 5.77 -6.38 29.50
C PRO A 68 4.33 -5.94 29.72
N GLU A 69 3.81 -6.14 30.93
CA GLU A 69 2.47 -5.76 31.37
C GLU A 69 2.26 -4.25 31.40
N ASP A 70 3.31 -3.47 31.68
CA ASP A 70 3.26 -2.01 31.74
C ASP A 70 3.42 -1.36 30.37
N ARG A 71 3.84 -2.12 29.35
CA ARG A 71 4.03 -1.64 28.00
C ARG A 71 2.77 -1.66 27.13
N GLY A 72 1.65 -2.07 27.69
CA GLY A 72 0.36 -2.11 27.00
C GLY A 72 0.22 -3.18 25.92
N ARG A 73 1.34 -3.65 25.35
CA ARG A 73 1.39 -4.71 24.33
C ARG A 73 2.40 -5.76 24.75
N ALA A 74 2.00 -7.01 24.76
CA ALA A 74 2.94 -8.12 25.02
C ALA A 74 4.06 -8.07 23.94
N PRO A 75 5.34 -8.01 24.32
CA PRO A 75 6.43 -8.00 23.35
C PRO A 75 6.50 -9.39 22.71
N VAL A 76 6.04 -9.50 21.48
CA VAL A 76 6.24 -10.68 20.65
C VAL A 76 7.48 -10.44 19.81
N GLY A 77 8.66 -10.62 20.43
CA GLY A 77 9.95 -10.37 19.78
C GLY A 77 10.31 -8.87 19.68
N ASP A 78 11.50 -8.61 19.17
CA ASP A 78 12.14 -7.29 19.12
C ASP A 78 11.49 -6.33 18.11
N GLN A 79 10.53 -6.78 17.32
CA GLN A 79 10.02 -6.04 16.15
C GLN A 79 8.77 -5.20 16.46
N VAL A 80 8.04 -5.54 17.52
CA VAL A 80 6.73 -4.91 17.79
C VAL A 80 6.79 -3.40 17.98
N PRO A 81 7.75 -2.83 18.74
CA PRO A 81 7.84 -1.37 18.88
C PRO A 81 8.09 -0.68 17.52
N TRP A 82 8.88 -1.30 16.63
CA TRP A 82 9.29 -0.69 15.36
C TRP A 82 8.21 -0.71 14.30
N ILE A 83 7.24 -1.59 14.40
CA ILE A 83 6.02 -1.53 13.59
C ILE A 83 5.27 -0.23 13.92
N GLU A 84 5.00 0.03 15.20
CA GLU A 84 4.32 1.24 15.65
C GLU A 84 5.12 2.52 15.37
N VAL A 85 6.45 2.49 15.59
CA VAL A 85 7.32 3.62 15.26
C VAL A 85 7.22 3.95 13.76
N GLY A 86 7.24 2.96 12.88
CA GLY A 86 7.07 3.17 11.45
C GLY A 86 5.70 3.75 11.10
N GLU A 87 4.63 3.19 11.66
CA GLU A 87 3.26 3.68 11.45
C GLU A 87 3.10 5.15 11.84
N HIS A 88 3.65 5.56 13.01
CA HIS A 88 3.53 6.92 13.52
C HIS A 88 4.54 7.89 12.91
N ALA A 89 5.84 7.57 12.95
CA ALA A 89 6.89 8.48 12.50
C ALA A 89 6.94 8.65 10.99
N VAL A 90 6.42 7.68 10.22
CA VAL A 90 6.41 7.74 8.75
C VAL A 90 4.97 7.82 8.22
N GLY A 91 4.12 6.85 8.51
CA GLY A 91 2.78 6.74 7.94
C GLY A 91 1.89 7.94 8.26
N HIS A 92 1.58 8.18 9.53
CA HIS A 92 0.75 9.31 9.94
C HIS A 92 1.38 10.67 9.62
N LYS A 93 2.72 10.75 9.64
CA LYS A 93 3.41 11.98 9.24
C LYS A 93 3.19 12.28 7.76
N LEU A 94 3.36 11.30 6.87
CA LEU A 94 3.12 11.46 5.43
C LEU A 94 1.67 11.83 5.15
N GLU A 95 0.70 11.17 5.76
CA GLU A 95 -0.72 11.52 5.60
C GLU A 95 -1.01 12.98 5.99
N ARG A 96 -0.50 13.44 7.13
CA ARG A 96 -0.64 14.85 7.57
C ARG A 96 0.03 15.82 6.61
N ILE A 97 1.21 15.50 6.11
CA ILE A 97 1.94 16.33 5.15
C ILE A 97 1.14 16.44 3.85
N ILE A 98 0.67 15.32 3.31
CA ILE A 98 -0.17 15.29 2.11
C ILE A 98 -1.45 16.09 2.35
N GLY A 99 -2.17 15.84 3.44
CA GLY A 99 -3.40 16.55 3.79
C GLY A 99 -3.24 18.04 4.07
N SER A 100 -2.01 18.51 4.36
CA SER A 100 -1.73 19.94 4.49
C SER A 100 -1.58 20.67 3.15
N LYS A 101 -1.38 19.95 2.05
CA LYS A 101 -1.09 20.48 0.71
C LYS A 101 -2.16 20.16 -0.32
N TYR A 102 -2.83 19.04 -0.14
CA TYR A 102 -3.83 18.51 -1.06
C TYR A 102 -5.16 18.33 -0.32
N GLU A 103 -6.25 18.42 -1.06
CA GLU A 103 -7.55 18.07 -0.52
C GLU A 103 -7.64 16.55 -0.37
N ILE A 104 -7.80 16.08 0.88
CA ILE A 104 -8.00 14.66 1.18
C ILE A 104 -9.26 14.45 2.03
N SER A 105 -9.88 13.29 1.86
CA SER A 105 -10.92 12.79 2.76
C SER A 105 -10.47 11.47 3.35
N GLU A 106 -10.24 11.44 4.67
CA GLU A 106 -9.92 10.20 5.37
C GLU A 106 -11.11 9.23 5.33
N ILE A 107 -10.83 7.98 4.99
CA ILE A 107 -11.84 6.94 4.84
C ILE A 107 -11.47 5.73 5.70
N GLY A 108 -12.30 5.43 6.70
CA GLY A 108 -12.06 4.32 7.62
C GLY A 108 -12.23 2.92 7.03
N LEU A 109 -12.83 2.77 5.84
CA LEU A 109 -13.11 1.50 5.17
C LEU A 109 -12.77 1.56 3.67
N PRO A 110 -12.42 0.43 3.05
CA PRO A 110 -12.18 -0.89 3.66
C PRO A 110 -10.91 -0.90 4.52
N SER A 111 -10.87 -1.84 5.48
CA SER A 111 -9.69 -2.04 6.33
C SER A 111 -8.56 -2.71 5.56
N GLY A 112 -7.32 -2.61 6.06
CA GLY A 112 -6.18 -3.38 5.52
C GLY A 112 -4.90 -2.59 5.31
N ALA A 113 -4.99 -1.28 5.08
CA ALA A 113 -3.83 -0.37 5.10
C ALA A 113 -3.87 0.51 6.36
N ASP A 114 -2.72 1.04 6.76
CA ASP A 114 -2.60 1.89 7.93
C ASP A 114 -3.29 3.24 7.72
N ASN A 115 -3.06 3.86 6.57
CA ASN A 115 -3.67 5.12 6.16
C ASN A 115 -4.50 4.94 4.89
N ARG A 116 -5.70 5.53 4.84
CA ARG A 116 -6.64 5.41 3.72
C ARG A 116 -7.38 6.71 3.52
N PHE A 117 -7.21 7.30 2.35
CA PHE A 117 -7.84 8.56 2.03
C PHE A 117 -8.17 8.68 0.54
N VAL A 118 -9.19 9.43 0.22
CA VAL A 118 -9.44 9.89 -1.14
C VAL A 118 -8.67 11.20 -1.33
N LEU A 119 -7.79 11.20 -2.30
CA LEU A 119 -7.02 12.36 -2.76
C LEU A 119 -7.79 13.03 -3.90
N TYR A 120 -8.03 14.34 -3.79
CA TYR A 120 -8.63 15.15 -4.85
C TYR A 120 -7.57 16.08 -5.42
N ASP A 121 -7.43 16.07 -6.75
CA ASP A 121 -6.45 16.91 -7.44
C ASP A 121 -6.87 17.15 -8.90
N SER A 122 -6.63 18.36 -9.41
CA SER A 122 -6.86 18.71 -10.81
C SER A 122 -5.96 17.93 -11.78
N ASN A 123 -4.74 17.58 -11.37
CA ASN A 123 -3.86 16.73 -12.18
C ASN A 123 -4.45 15.34 -12.41
N ILE A 124 -5.17 14.79 -11.42
CA ILE A 124 -5.89 13.52 -11.61
C ILE A 124 -6.95 13.68 -12.69
N GLN A 125 -7.66 14.81 -12.72
CA GLN A 125 -8.66 15.09 -13.74
C GLN A 125 -8.02 15.21 -15.13
N GLU A 126 -6.86 15.83 -15.25
CA GLU A 126 -6.13 15.93 -16.51
C GLU A 126 -5.63 14.55 -16.99
N ILE A 127 -4.97 13.78 -16.12
CA ILE A 127 -4.48 12.42 -16.40
C ILE A 127 -5.63 11.53 -16.87
N THR A 128 -6.77 11.58 -16.18
CA THR A 128 -7.93 10.75 -16.50
C THR A 128 -8.81 11.34 -17.62
N ARG A 129 -8.36 12.38 -18.31
CA ARG A 129 -9.08 13.07 -19.39
C ARG A 129 -10.49 13.51 -18.97
N GLY A 130 -10.61 14.03 -17.76
CA GLY A 130 -11.86 14.52 -17.20
C GLY A 130 -12.79 13.44 -16.64
N PHE A 131 -12.35 12.18 -16.59
CA PHE A 131 -13.20 11.08 -16.12
C PHE A 131 -13.42 11.13 -14.61
N THR A 132 -12.38 11.43 -13.84
CA THR A 132 -12.45 11.65 -12.38
C THR A 132 -11.38 12.66 -11.95
N ASN A 133 -11.62 13.31 -10.81
CA ASN A 133 -10.68 14.23 -10.16
C ASN A 133 -10.10 13.64 -8.85
N CYS A 134 -10.30 12.35 -8.59
CA CYS A 134 -9.87 11.75 -7.34
C CYS A 134 -9.33 10.34 -7.51
N ALA A 135 -8.49 9.92 -6.55
CA ALA A 135 -7.98 8.56 -6.39
C ALA A 135 -8.10 8.12 -4.93
N PHE A 136 -8.34 6.84 -4.71
CA PHE A 136 -8.37 6.26 -3.37
C PHE A 136 -6.99 5.67 -3.04
N VAL A 137 -6.26 6.32 -2.14
CA VAL A 137 -4.91 5.94 -1.75
C VAL A 137 -4.95 5.04 -0.52
N PHE A 138 -4.37 3.86 -0.68
CA PHE A 138 -4.06 2.92 0.39
C PHE A 138 -2.56 3.01 0.66
N LEU A 139 -2.20 3.63 1.76
CA LEU A 139 -0.81 3.81 2.19
C LEU A 139 -0.57 2.93 3.41
N ASP A 140 0.32 1.94 3.26
CA ASP A 140 0.59 0.93 4.27
C ASP A 140 2.09 0.91 4.62
N ILE A 141 2.41 0.80 5.90
CA ILE A 141 3.76 0.88 6.40
C ILE A 141 4.31 -0.51 6.70
N LYS A 142 5.51 -0.78 6.21
CA LYS A 142 6.16 -2.09 6.32
C LYS A 142 7.57 -1.96 6.92
N SER A 143 7.66 -1.59 8.19
CA SER A 143 8.94 -1.50 8.89
C SER A 143 9.73 -2.81 8.85
N VAL A 144 11.01 -2.75 8.53
CA VAL A 144 11.89 -3.92 8.43
C VAL A 144 13.27 -3.66 9.02
N GLY A 145 13.79 -4.67 9.71
CA GLY A 145 15.12 -4.66 10.27
C GLY A 145 16.09 -5.60 9.54
N PRO A 146 17.34 -5.71 10.03
CA PRO A 146 18.43 -6.44 9.38
C PRO A 146 18.19 -7.93 9.15
N ARG A 147 17.21 -8.52 9.84
CA ARG A 147 16.85 -9.94 9.69
C ARG A 147 15.84 -10.19 8.58
N ASP A 148 15.26 -9.13 8.02
CA ASP A 148 14.22 -9.22 7.01
C ASP A 148 14.81 -9.11 5.60
N ASN A 149 14.06 -9.57 4.63
CA ASN A 149 14.43 -9.39 3.24
C ASN A 149 14.00 -8.00 2.75
N PHE A 150 14.92 -7.30 2.09
CA PHE A 150 14.70 -5.93 1.58
C PHE A 150 14.11 -5.88 0.16
N ASP A 151 14.06 -7.01 -0.56
CA ASP A 151 13.68 -7.08 -1.98
C ASP A 151 12.23 -7.55 -2.22
N HIS A 152 11.47 -7.66 -1.15
CA HIS A 152 10.04 -7.94 -1.22
C HIS A 152 9.32 -7.38 0.01
N THR A 153 7.99 -7.34 -0.04
CA THR A 153 7.15 -7.10 1.14
C THR A 153 6.02 -8.11 1.20
N VAL A 154 5.56 -8.38 2.42
CA VAL A 154 4.40 -9.25 2.67
C VAL A 154 3.15 -8.41 2.61
N ILE A 155 2.17 -8.86 1.84
CA ILE A 155 0.86 -8.22 1.72
C ILE A 155 -0.24 -9.19 2.08
N SER A 156 -1.28 -8.69 2.72
CA SER A 156 -2.50 -9.45 2.98
C SER A 156 -3.49 -9.27 1.82
N PRO A 157 -4.52 -10.13 1.71
CA PRO A 157 -5.62 -9.94 0.76
C PRO A 157 -6.28 -8.56 0.85
N TYR A 158 -6.29 -7.96 2.03
CA TYR A 158 -6.87 -6.63 2.28
C TYR A 158 -5.95 -5.46 1.93
N GLN A 159 -4.83 -5.74 1.26
CA GLN A 159 -3.82 -4.75 0.85
C GLN A 159 -3.57 -4.76 -0.67
N VAL A 160 -4.38 -5.49 -1.42
CA VAL A 160 -4.28 -5.57 -2.87
C VAL A 160 -5.68 -5.63 -3.49
N SER A 161 -5.86 -4.92 -4.59
CA SER A 161 -7.12 -4.94 -5.34
C SER A 161 -7.15 -6.08 -6.35
N GLY A 162 -8.36 -6.60 -6.59
CA GLY A 162 -8.64 -7.61 -7.58
C GLY A 162 -9.24 -7.05 -8.87
N ASP A 163 -9.85 -7.93 -9.65
CA ASP A 163 -10.45 -7.63 -10.96
C ASP A 163 -11.76 -6.83 -10.87
N GLY A 164 -12.33 -6.71 -9.67
CA GLY A 164 -13.51 -5.91 -9.44
C GLY A 164 -14.79 -6.48 -10.04
N ASN A 165 -14.99 -7.79 -9.99
CA ASN A 165 -16.20 -8.40 -10.50
C ASN A 165 -17.40 -8.05 -9.62
N TRP A 166 -18.32 -7.26 -10.16
CA TRP A 166 -19.60 -6.91 -9.54
C TRP A 166 -20.74 -7.24 -10.50
N PRO A 167 -21.35 -8.45 -10.38
CA PRO A 167 -22.27 -8.98 -11.41
C PRO A 167 -23.55 -8.17 -11.58
N SER A 168 -24.13 -7.68 -10.47
CA SER A 168 -25.35 -6.87 -10.52
C SER A 168 -25.45 -5.92 -9.30
N PRO A 169 -26.30 -4.91 -9.36
CA PRO A 169 -26.54 -4.01 -8.22
C PRO A 169 -27.06 -4.72 -6.96
N ARG A 170 -27.60 -5.93 -7.10
CA ARG A 170 -28.14 -6.70 -5.97
C ARG A 170 -27.11 -7.61 -5.33
N ASP A 171 -26.04 -7.96 -6.07
CA ASP A 171 -25.00 -8.85 -5.62
C ASP A 171 -23.90 -8.12 -4.85
N ASN A 172 -23.07 -8.86 -4.16
CA ASN A 172 -21.83 -8.35 -3.62
C ASN A 172 -20.75 -8.34 -4.70
N MET A 173 -19.80 -7.42 -4.59
CA MET A 173 -18.60 -7.46 -5.39
C MET A 173 -17.71 -8.59 -4.84
N GLU A 174 -17.21 -9.45 -5.72
CA GLU A 174 -16.25 -10.50 -5.41
C GLU A 174 -15.12 -10.49 -6.44
N ASN A 175 -13.90 -10.36 -5.98
CA ASN A 175 -12.74 -10.48 -6.85
C ASN A 175 -12.45 -11.94 -7.18
N SER A 176 -11.98 -12.17 -8.39
CA SER A 176 -11.45 -13.47 -8.80
C SER A 176 -10.17 -13.80 -8.02
N PRO A 177 -9.90 -15.09 -7.77
CA PRO A 177 -8.65 -15.50 -7.15
C PRO A 177 -7.44 -15.17 -8.03
N MET A 178 -6.33 -14.88 -7.38
CA MET A 178 -5.02 -14.67 -8.02
C MET A 178 -4.05 -15.74 -7.61
N GLU A 179 -3.09 -16.06 -8.48
CA GLU A 179 -2.02 -16.99 -8.18
C GLU A 179 -0.76 -16.27 -7.72
N ALA A 180 -0.20 -16.75 -6.62
CA ALA A 180 1.14 -16.40 -6.18
C ALA A 180 2.09 -17.52 -6.59
N SER A 181 2.89 -17.29 -7.62
CA SER A 181 3.73 -18.31 -8.24
C SER A 181 5.15 -18.28 -7.69
N GLY A 182 5.59 -19.37 -7.10
CA GLY A 182 6.95 -19.54 -6.58
C GLY A 182 7.71 -20.67 -7.29
N LYS A 183 9.02 -20.70 -7.12
CA LYS A 183 9.89 -21.74 -7.72
C LYS A 183 9.55 -23.16 -7.26
N ILE A 184 9.00 -23.32 -6.05
CA ILE A 184 8.77 -24.63 -5.41
C ILE A 184 7.26 -24.88 -5.24
N ALA A 185 6.47 -23.86 -5.06
CA ALA A 185 5.04 -23.99 -4.80
C ALA A 185 4.30 -22.75 -5.30
N SER A 186 3.03 -22.92 -5.64
CA SER A 186 2.08 -21.85 -5.92
C SER A 186 0.96 -21.86 -4.88
N HIS A 187 0.43 -20.68 -4.60
CA HIS A 187 -0.73 -20.50 -3.72
C HIS A 187 -1.76 -19.63 -4.40
N VAL A 188 -3.02 -20.00 -4.26
CA VAL A 188 -4.15 -19.14 -4.62
C VAL A 188 -4.48 -18.24 -3.45
N PHE A 189 -4.68 -16.95 -3.68
CA PHE A 189 -5.15 -15.99 -2.70
C PHE A 189 -6.28 -15.12 -3.29
N TYR A 190 -7.08 -14.51 -2.43
CA TYR A 190 -8.25 -13.74 -2.85
C TYR A 190 -8.07 -12.27 -2.45
N PRO A 191 -7.78 -11.37 -3.42
CA PRO A 191 -7.75 -9.94 -3.15
C PRO A 191 -9.09 -9.46 -2.60
N ALA A 192 -9.06 -8.67 -1.54
CA ALA A 192 -10.29 -8.22 -0.89
C ALA A 192 -10.65 -6.76 -1.21
N ILE A 193 -9.74 -6.02 -1.87
CA ILE A 193 -9.92 -4.61 -2.20
C ILE A 193 -10.49 -4.47 -3.62
N SER A 194 -11.40 -3.53 -3.81
CA SER A 194 -11.89 -3.15 -5.14
C SER A 194 -10.84 -2.36 -5.91
N PRO A 195 -10.69 -2.55 -7.23
CA PRO A 195 -9.82 -1.71 -8.04
C PRO A 195 -10.31 -0.26 -8.17
N ILE A 196 -11.60 -0.02 -7.91
CA ILE A 196 -12.25 1.29 -8.00
C ILE A 196 -13.31 1.38 -6.90
N TYR A 197 -13.49 2.55 -6.33
CA TYR A 197 -14.59 2.84 -5.39
C TYR A 197 -15.49 3.94 -5.93
N PRO A 198 -16.80 3.68 -6.09
CA PRO A 198 -17.77 4.72 -6.39
C PRO A 198 -18.07 5.49 -5.11
N LEU A 199 -17.99 6.81 -5.17
CA LEU A 199 -18.27 7.70 -4.05
C LEU A 199 -19.75 8.12 -4.03
N SER A 200 -20.24 8.52 -2.87
CA SER A 200 -21.64 8.96 -2.69
C SER A 200 -21.99 10.23 -3.48
N SER A 201 -20.98 11.00 -3.89
CA SER A 201 -21.09 12.14 -4.80
C SER A 201 -21.39 11.74 -6.25
N GLY A 202 -21.18 10.49 -6.60
CA GLY A 202 -21.22 9.98 -7.97
C GLY A 202 -19.87 9.92 -8.66
N ALA A 203 -18.82 10.49 -8.07
CA ALA A 203 -17.45 10.33 -8.55
C ALA A 203 -16.96 8.88 -8.34
N VAL A 204 -15.90 8.52 -9.03
CA VAL A 204 -15.25 7.22 -8.90
C VAL A 204 -13.76 7.44 -8.59
N ALA A 205 -13.23 6.68 -7.66
CA ALA A 205 -11.86 6.77 -7.22
C ALA A 205 -11.12 5.45 -7.52
N PRO A 206 -10.23 5.42 -8.53
CA PRO A 206 -9.32 4.29 -8.73
C PRO A 206 -8.44 4.07 -7.49
N THR A 207 -8.21 2.81 -7.15
CA THR A 207 -7.43 2.44 -5.97
C THR A 207 -5.95 2.44 -6.30
N ILE A 208 -5.15 3.14 -5.51
CA ILE A 208 -3.69 3.20 -5.61
C ILE A 208 -3.09 2.58 -4.35
N HIS A 209 -2.27 1.55 -4.52
CA HIS A 209 -1.63 0.83 -3.43
C HIS A 209 -0.17 1.26 -3.25
N ILE A 210 0.11 1.99 -2.19
CA ILE A 210 1.43 2.46 -1.81
C ILE A 210 1.89 1.75 -0.53
N PHE A 211 3.06 1.14 -0.60
CA PHE A 211 3.72 0.57 0.57
C PHE A 211 4.98 1.36 0.87
N VAL A 212 5.03 1.96 2.04
CA VAL A 212 6.22 2.67 2.51
C VAL A 212 6.95 1.75 3.48
N LYS A 213 8.20 1.46 3.17
CA LYS A 213 9.01 0.50 3.89
C LYS A 213 10.21 1.19 4.56
N PRO A 214 10.06 1.67 5.82
CA PRO A 214 11.19 2.13 6.60
C PRO A 214 12.14 0.96 6.88
N VAL A 215 13.41 1.13 6.52
CA VAL A 215 14.48 0.17 6.78
C VAL A 215 15.33 0.71 7.91
N TYR A 216 15.49 -0.05 8.97
CA TYR A 216 16.31 0.32 10.11
C TYR A 216 17.49 -0.63 10.33
N THR A 217 18.57 -0.12 10.88
CA THR A 217 19.70 -0.92 11.35
C THR A 217 19.55 -1.25 12.83
N MET A 218 20.33 -2.20 13.33
CA MET A 218 20.42 -2.50 14.76
C MET A 218 21.81 -2.13 15.26
N LEU A 219 21.88 -1.14 16.14
CA LEU A 219 23.12 -0.83 16.85
C LEU A 219 23.31 -1.83 17.97
N SER A 220 24.47 -2.50 17.98
CA SER A 220 24.87 -3.38 19.06
C SER A 220 25.48 -2.57 20.22
N GLY A 221 25.09 -2.86 21.45
CA GLY A 221 25.67 -2.24 22.62
C GLY A 221 24.68 -2.00 23.76
N ARG A 222 25.11 -1.23 24.75
CA ARG A 222 24.35 -0.93 25.97
C ARG A 222 23.05 -0.14 25.72
N TYR A 223 23.00 0.54 24.57
CA TYR A 223 21.85 1.31 24.10
C TYR A 223 21.45 0.74 22.72
N HIS A 224 20.49 -0.19 22.73
CA HIS A 224 19.95 -0.79 21.51
C HIS A 224 19.13 0.25 20.73
N GLY A 225 19.78 1.01 19.87
CA GLY A 225 19.11 1.90 18.92
C GLY A 225 18.80 1.17 17.61
N GLN A 226 17.79 1.61 16.93
CA GLN A 226 17.36 1.11 15.61
C GLN A 226 17.13 2.30 14.68
N PRO A 227 18.19 3.04 14.33
CA PRO A 227 18.06 4.23 13.50
C PRO A 227 17.58 3.87 12.09
N LEU A 228 16.88 4.83 11.49
CA LEU A 228 16.45 4.73 10.10
C LEU A 228 17.67 4.73 9.17
N GLU A 229 17.72 3.76 8.26
CA GLU A 229 18.75 3.64 7.23
C GLU A 229 18.27 4.18 5.89
N SER A 230 17.06 3.76 5.49
CA SER A 230 16.42 4.20 4.25
C SER A 230 14.91 4.06 4.32
N ILE A 231 14.23 4.68 3.37
CA ILE A 231 12.80 4.52 3.14
C ILE A 231 12.62 4.04 1.70
N LYS A 232 11.95 2.89 1.52
CA LYS A 232 11.53 2.44 0.20
C LYS A 232 10.05 2.78 0.00
N ASN A 233 9.72 3.35 -1.15
CA ASN A 233 8.35 3.54 -1.57
C ASN A 233 8.02 2.60 -2.72
N ILE A 234 6.93 1.84 -2.60
CA ILE A 234 6.56 0.76 -3.48
C ILE A 234 5.12 0.96 -3.94
N CYS A 235 4.88 0.99 -5.26
CA CYS A 235 3.55 1.00 -5.84
C CYS A 235 3.22 -0.38 -6.42
N VAL A 236 2.25 -1.06 -5.83
CA VAL A 236 1.71 -2.33 -6.35
C VAL A 236 0.62 -2.00 -7.36
N PRO A 237 0.65 -2.61 -8.56
CA PRO A 237 -0.34 -2.32 -9.59
C PRO A 237 -1.78 -2.57 -9.14
N ASN A 238 -2.68 -1.74 -9.63
CA ASN A 238 -4.12 -1.90 -9.47
C ASN A 238 -4.60 -3.23 -10.07
N GLY A 239 -5.64 -3.81 -9.48
CA GLY A 239 -6.17 -5.11 -9.91
C GLY A 239 -6.59 -5.19 -11.38
N ILE A 240 -7.01 -4.07 -11.99
CA ILE A 240 -7.29 -4.01 -13.45
C ILE A 240 -6.01 -4.28 -14.23
N LEU A 241 -4.90 -3.65 -13.86
CA LEU A 241 -3.61 -3.85 -14.53
C LEU A 241 -3.03 -5.23 -14.26
N LEU A 242 -3.34 -5.80 -13.10
CA LEU A 242 -2.90 -7.15 -12.74
C LEU A 242 -3.60 -8.24 -13.55
N THR A 243 -4.91 -8.11 -13.81
CA THR A 243 -5.75 -9.23 -14.26
C THR A 243 -6.44 -9.02 -15.60
N LYS A 244 -6.44 -7.80 -16.15
CA LYS A 244 -7.18 -7.48 -17.39
C LYS A 244 -6.27 -6.94 -18.49
N ASN A 245 -5.80 -5.71 -18.32
CA ASN A 245 -4.99 -5.02 -19.33
C ASN A 245 -4.01 -4.09 -18.64
N PRO A 246 -2.69 -4.33 -18.73
CA PRO A 246 -1.98 -5.27 -19.62
C PRO A 246 -1.86 -6.72 -19.12
N ASP A 247 -2.54 -7.13 -18.07
CA ASP A 247 -2.44 -8.46 -17.44
C ASP A 247 -1.02 -8.77 -16.94
N TYR A 248 -0.62 -8.01 -15.92
CA TYR A 248 0.74 -8.16 -15.38
C TYR A 248 0.98 -9.50 -14.72
N LEU A 249 -0.06 -10.21 -14.21
CA LEU A 249 0.15 -11.52 -13.61
C LEU A 249 0.56 -12.58 -14.64
N ASP A 250 -0.02 -12.52 -15.82
CA ASP A 250 0.36 -13.42 -16.91
C ASP A 250 1.73 -13.06 -17.51
N ARG A 251 1.97 -11.76 -17.70
CA ARG A 251 3.23 -11.25 -18.27
C ARG A 251 4.44 -11.38 -17.35
N TYR A 252 4.23 -11.32 -16.04
CA TYR A 252 5.28 -11.32 -15.03
C TYR A 252 4.99 -12.37 -13.95
N PRO A 253 5.07 -13.65 -14.27
CA PRO A 253 4.89 -14.72 -13.30
C PRO A 253 5.91 -14.58 -12.16
N GLY A 254 5.40 -14.71 -10.92
CA GLY A 254 6.21 -14.49 -9.72
C GLY A 254 6.22 -13.05 -9.22
N LEU A 255 5.44 -12.12 -9.82
CA LEU A 255 5.15 -10.81 -9.23
C LEU A 255 4.63 -10.99 -7.80
N PHE A 256 3.66 -11.88 -7.63
CA PHE A 256 3.30 -12.42 -6.33
C PHE A 256 3.87 -13.82 -6.17
N PHE A 257 4.45 -14.09 -5.00
CA PHE A 257 4.97 -15.41 -4.67
C PHE A 257 4.61 -15.82 -3.23
N PRO A 258 4.62 -17.13 -2.91
CA PRO A 258 4.20 -17.64 -1.62
C PRO A 258 4.97 -17.03 -0.45
N GLY A 259 4.21 -16.61 0.58
CA GLY A 259 4.75 -16.22 1.88
C GLY A 259 5.08 -17.43 2.79
N LYS A 260 5.37 -17.13 4.06
CA LYS A 260 5.50 -18.15 5.11
C LYS A 260 4.15 -18.71 5.58
N ASP A 261 3.05 -18.15 5.10
CA ASP A 261 1.73 -18.57 5.54
C ASP A 261 1.41 -19.97 5.04
N ASP A 262 0.95 -20.78 5.95
CA ASP A 262 0.75 -22.19 5.74
C ASP A 262 -0.38 -22.47 4.74
N LYS A 263 -0.20 -23.49 3.92
CA LYS A 263 -1.19 -24.07 3.00
C LYS A 263 -2.52 -24.48 3.68
N LYS A 264 -2.54 -24.59 5.01
CA LYS A 264 -3.74 -24.93 5.80
C LYS A 264 -4.61 -23.72 6.16
N LYS A 265 -4.18 -22.50 5.90
CA LYS A 265 -4.98 -21.30 6.15
C LYS A 265 -6.10 -21.18 5.14
N ASP A 266 -7.19 -20.54 5.58
CA ASP A 266 -8.26 -20.07 4.70
C ASP A 266 -7.65 -19.24 3.55
N PRO A 267 -7.91 -19.57 2.28
CA PRO A 267 -7.38 -18.83 1.13
C PRO A 267 -7.67 -17.32 1.17
N LYS A 268 -8.77 -16.91 1.82
CA LYS A 268 -9.12 -15.49 2.04
C LYS A 268 -8.23 -14.79 3.07
N LYS A 269 -7.35 -15.52 3.75
CA LYS A 269 -6.40 -14.99 4.76
C LYS A 269 -4.93 -15.25 4.40
N ILE A 270 -4.66 -15.89 3.27
CA ILE A 270 -3.31 -16.18 2.82
C ILE A 270 -2.63 -14.86 2.44
N ARG A 271 -1.50 -14.58 3.09
CA ARG A 271 -0.61 -13.50 2.74
C ARG A 271 0.38 -13.97 1.68
N VAL A 272 0.69 -13.07 0.77
CA VAL A 272 1.67 -13.30 -0.30
C VAL A 272 2.79 -12.27 -0.20
N ARG A 273 3.85 -12.48 -0.97
CA ARG A 273 4.93 -11.52 -1.13
C ARG A 273 4.87 -10.90 -2.52
N VAL A 274 5.20 -9.63 -2.60
CA VAL A 274 5.37 -8.93 -3.87
C VAL A 274 6.86 -8.71 -4.14
N SER A 275 7.32 -9.09 -5.33
CA SER A 275 8.71 -8.96 -5.77
C SER A 275 9.04 -7.54 -6.22
N PHE A 276 10.01 -6.89 -5.58
CA PHE A 276 10.48 -5.56 -5.99
C PHE A 276 11.27 -5.62 -7.30
N GLU A 277 11.97 -6.71 -7.55
CA GLU A 277 12.68 -6.93 -8.81
C GLU A 277 11.70 -6.90 -9.99
N ILE A 278 10.61 -7.67 -9.89
CA ILE A 278 9.59 -7.71 -10.94
C ILE A 278 8.84 -6.38 -11.06
N LEU A 279 8.53 -5.72 -9.95
CA LEU A 279 7.95 -4.38 -10.00
C LEU A 279 8.82 -3.39 -10.78
N ARG A 280 10.16 -3.42 -10.58
CA ARG A 280 11.10 -2.59 -11.35
C ARG A 280 11.17 -2.96 -12.82
N GLN A 281 11.00 -4.25 -13.17
CA GLN A 281 10.90 -4.70 -14.56
C GLN A 281 9.62 -4.18 -15.24
N ILE A 282 8.50 -4.13 -14.52
CA ILE A 282 7.26 -3.51 -15.02
C ILE A 282 7.49 -2.01 -15.26
N ALA A 283 7.99 -1.30 -14.26
CA ALA A 283 8.39 0.09 -14.38
C ALA A 283 9.31 0.50 -13.22
N PRO A 284 10.46 1.14 -13.50
CA PRO A 284 11.44 1.51 -12.45
C PRO A 284 10.88 2.42 -11.35
N TRP A 285 9.91 3.27 -11.67
CA TRP A 285 9.29 4.18 -10.70
C TRP A 285 8.45 3.47 -9.63
N ARG A 286 8.08 2.20 -9.83
CA ARG A 286 7.27 1.44 -8.88
C ARG A 286 8.00 1.08 -7.59
N VAL A 287 9.33 1.15 -7.59
CA VAL A 287 10.15 0.89 -6.38
C VAL A 287 11.27 1.90 -6.33
N GLN A 288 11.18 2.84 -5.42
CA GLN A 288 12.19 3.87 -5.18
C GLN A 288 12.73 3.74 -3.76
N GLU A 289 14.00 4.13 -3.56
CA GLU A 289 14.66 4.11 -2.26
C GLU A 289 15.31 5.46 -1.97
N PHE A 290 15.10 5.95 -0.76
CA PHE A 290 15.56 7.24 -0.28
C PHE A 290 16.45 7.06 0.95
N THR A 291 17.55 7.77 0.98
CA THR A 291 18.50 7.81 2.10
C THR A 291 18.83 9.26 2.40
N ASN A 292 19.43 9.52 3.57
CA ASN A 292 19.91 10.87 3.90
C ASN A 292 20.90 11.46 2.86
N ARG A 293 21.58 10.58 2.09
CA ARG A 293 22.51 11.00 1.02
C ARG A 293 21.83 11.40 -0.29
N SER A 294 20.53 11.19 -0.42
CA SER A 294 19.77 11.53 -1.63
C SER A 294 19.47 13.04 -1.75
N HIS A 295 19.98 13.85 -0.84
CA HIS A 295 19.77 15.31 -0.77
C HIS A 295 20.94 16.15 -1.32
N HIS A 296 21.92 15.51 -1.99
CA HIS A 296 23.08 16.22 -2.57
C HIS A 296 23.14 16.13 -4.08
#